data_af7c13ec90d0808b912802bf3ff1c997
#
_entry.id   af7c13ec90d0808b912802bf3ff1c997
#
_cell.length_a   1.000
_cell.length_b   1.000
_cell.length_c   1.000
_cell.angle_alpha   90.00
_cell.angle_beta   90.00
_cell.angle_gamma   90.00
#
_symmetry.space_group_name_H-M   'P 1'
#
loop_
_entity.id
_entity.type
_entity.pdbx_description
1 polymer ?
#
loop_
_entity_poly.entity_id
_entity_poly.type
_entity_poly.pdbx_seq_one_letter_code
_entity_poly.pdbx_strand_id
1 'polypeptide(L)'
;ELRLVDIAGIVKGASQGEGMGNAFLSHIRQVDAIAQVVRCFEKAVGGEEITHVDGSVDPIRDIQTIQSELLLADLQTIESALPKAERAAKSRDPDAVARAQVLTAIKPLLEDEKPVRSALEEGVIQDPAQLRQLKGLGFITAKPILFVANVDESDVTGEGELFQRV
;
A
#
# COMPACT_ATOMS: atom_id res chain seq x y z
N GLU A 1 2.93 -22.97 -4.52
CA GLU A 1 4.28 -22.37 -4.72
C GLU A 1 4.24 -20.92 -4.32
N LEU A 2 5.14 -20.50 -3.41
CA LEU A 2 5.32 -19.09 -3.04
C LEU A 2 6.35 -18.46 -3.98
N ARG A 3 5.99 -17.34 -4.62
CA ARG A 3 6.90 -16.58 -5.48
C ARG A 3 7.17 -15.21 -4.85
N LEU A 4 8.41 -14.96 -4.48
CA LEU A 4 8.88 -13.64 -4.05
C LEU A 4 9.45 -12.89 -5.26
N VAL A 5 9.04 -11.63 -5.41
CA VAL A 5 9.52 -10.73 -6.45
C VAL A 5 10.14 -9.53 -5.75
N ASP A 6 11.44 -9.33 -5.97
CA ASP A 6 12.12 -8.13 -5.49
C ASP A 6 11.68 -6.93 -6.34
N ILE A 7 11.26 -5.87 -5.65
CA ILE A 7 10.78 -4.65 -6.29
C ILE A 7 11.67 -3.51 -5.78
N ALA A 8 12.20 -2.71 -6.69
CA ALA A 8 13.00 -1.53 -6.35
C ALA A 8 12.26 -0.64 -5.34
N GLY A 9 12.97 -0.14 -4.33
CA GLY A 9 12.36 0.62 -3.24
C GLY A 9 11.58 1.84 -3.69
N ILE A 10 10.49 2.14 -2.99
CA ILE A 10 9.75 3.39 -3.14
C ILE A 10 10.55 4.53 -2.51
N VAL A 11 10.58 5.65 -3.20
CA VAL A 11 10.97 6.94 -2.64
C VAL A 11 9.73 7.84 -2.54
N LYS A 12 9.78 8.81 -1.64
CA LYS A 12 8.76 9.86 -1.50
C LYS A 12 8.51 10.53 -2.86
N GLY A 13 7.23 10.73 -3.23
CA GLY A 13 6.84 11.29 -4.53
C GLY A 13 6.61 10.24 -5.63
N ALA A 14 6.74 8.96 -5.33
CA ALA A 14 6.54 7.87 -6.31
C ALA A 14 5.14 7.87 -6.94
N SER A 15 4.11 8.23 -6.18
CA SER A 15 2.71 8.33 -6.64
C SER A 15 2.51 9.46 -7.64
N GLN A 16 3.34 10.52 -7.60
CA GLN A 16 3.27 11.66 -8.52
C GLN A 16 4.05 11.46 -9.82
N GLY A 17 4.59 10.26 -10.03
CA GLY A 17 5.29 9.91 -11.27
C GLY A 17 6.75 10.37 -11.32
N GLU A 18 7.30 10.82 -10.20
CA GLU A 18 8.72 11.15 -10.12
C GLU A 18 9.57 9.89 -10.15
N GLY A 19 10.48 9.80 -11.09
CA GLY A 19 11.43 8.70 -11.23
C GLY A 19 10.79 7.35 -11.61
N MET A 20 11.23 6.26 -10.98
CA MET A 20 10.78 4.88 -11.23
C MET A 20 9.43 4.51 -10.57
N GLY A 21 8.73 5.49 -9.95
CA GLY A 21 7.52 5.25 -9.15
C GLY A 21 6.40 4.54 -9.92
N ASN A 22 6.16 4.90 -11.19
CA ASN A 22 5.13 4.26 -12.02
C ASN A 22 5.42 2.79 -12.32
N ALA A 23 6.67 2.42 -12.57
CA ALA A 23 7.07 1.02 -12.80
C ALA A 23 6.91 0.19 -11.51
N PHE A 24 7.32 0.75 -10.38
CA PHE A 24 7.14 0.16 -9.06
C PHE A 24 5.68 -0.12 -8.73
N LEU A 25 4.79 0.88 -8.86
CA LEU A 25 3.35 0.73 -8.61
C LEU A 25 2.71 -0.30 -9.54
N SER A 26 3.17 -0.39 -10.80
CA SER A 26 2.72 -1.41 -11.74
C SER A 26 3.07 -2.84 -11.29
N HIS A 27 4.27 -3.05 -10.73
CA HIS A 27 4.66 -4.35 -10.19
C HIS A 27 3.87 -4.72 -8.95
N ILE A 28 3.67 -3.79 -8.01
CA ILE A 28 2.84 -4.03 -6.81
C ILE A 28 1.40 -4.40 -7.18
N ARG A 29 0.83 -3.83 -8.23
CA ARG A 29 -0.53 -4.18 -8.67
C ARG A 29 -0.68 -5.65 -9.08
N GLN A 30 0.41 -6.31 -9.49
CA GLN A 30 0.40 -7.68 -10.02
C GLN A 30 0.61 -8.77 -8.96
N VAL A 31 0.99 -8.42 -7.73
CA VAL A 31 1.22 -9.39 -6.65
C VAL A 31 -0.02 -9.55 -5.76
N ASP A 32 -0.11 -10.65 -5.04
CA ASP A 32 -1.24 -10.97 -4.17
C ASP A 32 -1.09 -10.37 -2.76
N ALA A 33 0.14 -10.16 -2.30
CA ALA A 33 0.47 -9.60 -0.99
C ALA A 33 1.79 -8.80 -1.09
N ILE A 34 2.03 -7.94 -0.11
CA ILE A 34 3.20 -7.08 -0.03
C ILE A 34 3.99 -7.45 1.22
N ALA A 35 5.31 -7.65 1.06
CA ALA A 35 6.24 -7.72 2.17
C ALA A 35 7.05 -6.42 2.21
N GLN A 36 6.79 -5.57 3.19
CA GLN A 36 7.53 -4.33 3.39
C GLN A 36 8.71 -4.59 4.32
N VAL A 37 9.93 -4.51 3.79
CA VAL A 37 11.16 -4.62 4.57
C VAL A 37 11.46 -3.27 5.21
N VAL A 38 11.57 -3.26 6.53
CA VAL A 38 11.75 -2.06 7.34
C VAL A 38 13.11 -2.12 8.02
N ARG A 39 13.92 -1.08 7.88
CA ARG A 39 15.24 -1.02 8.51
C ARG A 39 15.11 -0.69 9.99
N CYS A 40 15.58 -1.60 10.83
CA CYS A 40 15.59 -1.48 12.28
C CYS A 40 17.01 -1.51 12.88
N PHE A 41 17.98 -0.92 12.18
CA PHE A 41 19.36 -0.81 12.64
C PHE A 41 19.99 0.51 12.16
N GLU A 42 20.91 1.07 12.95
CA GLU A 42 21.56 2.36 12.65
C GLU A 42 22.96 2.22 12.03
N LYS A 43 23.65 1.12 12.31
CA LYS A 43 25.05 0.91 11.91
C LYS A 43 25.20 -0.26 10.95
N ALA A 44 26.10 -0.12 9.99
CA ALA A 44 26.50 -1.23 9.15
C ALA A 44 27.33 -2.24 9.92
N VAL A 45 27.46 -3.46 9.37
CA VAL A 45 28.46 -4.44 9.83
C VAL A 45 29.84 -3.79 9.79
N GLY A 46 30.50 -3.67 10.96
CA GLY A 46 31.75 -2.93 11.10
C GLY A 46 31.63 -1.58 11.85
N GLY A 47 30.41 -1.17 12.24
CA GLY A 47 30.16 -0.01 13.11
C GLY A 47 30.13 1.34 12.41
N GLU A 48 30.16 1.37 11.09
CA GLU A 48 29.98 2.60 10.30
C GLU A 48 28.49 3.06 10.34
N GLU A 49 28.29 4.35 10.59
CA GLU A 49 26.95 4.93 10.52
C GLU A 49 26.44 4.92 9.09
N ILE A 50 25.24 4.35 8.87
CA ILE A 50 24.58 4.38 7.57
C ILE A 50 23.77 5.67 7.48
N THR A 51 24.12 6.51 6.53
CA THR A 51 23.38 7.73 6.23
C THR A 51 21.94 7.36 5.78
N HIS A 52 20.96 7.93 6.46
CA HIS A 52 19.56 7.85 6.04
C HIS A 52 19.21 9.11 5.25
N VAL A 53 18.34 8.97 4.22
CA VAL A 53 17.90 10.08 3.36
C VAL A 53 17.28 11.22 4.20
N ASP A 54 16.57 10.88 5.28
CA ASP A 54 15.92 11.80 6.20
C ASP A 54 16.72 12.05 7.51
N GLY A 55 18.02 11.76 7.52
CA GLY A 55 18.95 12.09 8.62
C GLY A 55 19.02 11.09 9.78
N SER A 56 17.95 10.38 10.11
CA SER A 56 17.94 9.34 11.18
C SER A 56 17.09 8.15 10.76
N VAL A 57 17.43 6.96 11.28
CA VAL A 57 16.62 5.75 11.10
C VAL A 57 15.36 5.86 11.98
N ASP A 58 14.21 5.86 11.35
CA ASP A 58 12.91 5.80 12.04
C ASP A 58 11.98 4.82 11.30
N PRO A 59 11.87 3.57 11.79
CA PRO A 59 11.07 2.53 11.16
C PRO A 59 9.60 2.92 10.94
N ILE A 60 9.01 3.63 11.92
CA ILE A 60 7.59 4.04 11.84
C ILE A 60 7.40 5.11 10.77
N ARG A 61 8.27 6.11 10.71
CA ARG A 61 8.24 7.13 9.66
C ARG A 61 8.38 6.49 8.28
N ASP A 62 9.28 5.54 8.13
CA ASP A 62 9.52 4.86 6.85
C ASP A 62 8.30 4.02 6.42
N ILE A 63 7.64 3.33 7.37
CA ILE A 63 6.37 2.63 7.12
C ILE A 63 5.30 3.63 6.67
N GLN A 64 5.10 4.71 7.41
CA GLN A 64 4.08 5.73 7.12
C GLN A 64 4.32 6.40 5.76
N THR A 65 5.56 6.68 5.41
CA THR A 65 5.91 7.26 4.10
C THR A 65 5.47 6.34 2.96
N ILE A 66 5.78 5.05 3.04
CA ILE A 66 5.38 4.09 2.03
C ILE A 66 3.86 3.92 1.99
N GLN A 67 3.21 3.81 3.15
CA GLN A 67 1.75 3.70 3.22
C GLN A 67 1.05 4.90 2.57
N SER A 68 1.51 6.11 2.84
CA SER A 68 0.96 7.32 2.24
C SER A 68 1.07 7.32 0.71
N GLU A 69 2.21 6.88 0.16
CA GLU A 69 2.39 6.78 -1.29
C GLU A 69 1.44 5.74 -1.92
N LEU A 70 1.21 4.61 -1.24
CA LEU A 70 0.27 3.59 -1.72
C LEU A 70 -1.19 4.07 -1.67
N LEU A 71 -1.57 4.80 -0.61
CA LEU A 71 -2.90 5.43 -0.48
C LEU A 71 -3.14 6.47 -1.57
N LEU A 72 -2.16 7.34 -1.83
CA LEU A 72 -2.23 8.34 -2.89
C LEU A 72 -2.39 7.69 -4.27
N ALA A 73 -1.67 6.60 -4.54
CA ALA A 73 -1.78 5.86 -5.80
C ALA A 73 -3.18 5.25 -5.99
N ASP A 74 -3.80 4.76 -4.92
CA ASP A 74 -5.16 4.23 -4.98
C ASP A 74 -6.20 5.37 -5.09
N LEU A 75 -5.99 6.50 -4.44
CA LEU A 75 -6.84 7.68 -4.58
C LEU A 75 -6.85 8.19 -6.03
N GLN A 76 -5.69 8.31 -6.67
CA GLN A 76 -5.59 8.66 -8.11
C GLN A 76 -6.32 7.65 -9.00
N THR A 77 -6.29 6.36 -8.64
CA THR A 77 -7.04 5.32 -9.35
C THR A 77 -8.55 5.58 -9.25
N ILE A 78 -9.05 5.93 -8.06
CA ILE A 78 -10.47 6.28 -7.86
C ILE A 78 -10.84 7.54 -8.63
N GLU A 79 -10.07 8.61 -8.53
CA GLU A 79 -10.33 9.87 -9.21
C GLU A 79 -10.47 9.69 -10.74
N SER A 80 -9.67 8.81 -11.31
CA SER A 80 -9.74 8.50 -12.74
C SER A 80 -10.87 7.55 -13.12
N ALA A 81 -11.23 6.61 -12.24
CA ALA A 81 -12.20 5.55 -12.51
C ALA A 81 -13.64 5.95 -12.16
N LEU A 82 -13.86 6.71 -11.10
CA LEU A 82 -15.18 7.04 -10.57
C LEU A 82 -16.08 7.77 -11.59
N PRO A 83 -15.63 8.82 -12.31
CA PRO A 83 -16.49 9.49 -13.28
C PRO A 83 -16.93 8.59 -14.44
N LYS A 84 -16.09 7.62 -14.82
CA LYS A 84 -16.40 6.63 -15.85
C LYS A 84 -17.41 5.60 -15.34
N ALA A 85 -17.22 5.12 -14.11
CA ALA A 85 -18.13 4.17 -13.48
C ALA A 85 -19.54 4.75 -13.25
N GLU A 86 -19.63 6.01 -12.79
CA GLU A 86 -20.90 6.71 -12.64
C GLU A 86 -21.66 6.87 -13.96
N ARG A 87 -20.95 7.15 -15.05
CA ARG A 87 -21.57 7.21 -16.38
C ARG A 87 -22.06 5.84 -16.83
N ALA A 88 -21.26 4.78 -16.63
CA ALA A 88 -21.65 3.42 -16.98
C ALA A 88 -22.85 2.93 -16.14
N ALA A 89 -22.92 3.29 -14.89
CA ALA A 89 -24.03 2.93 -14.00
C ALA A 89 -25.40 3.47 -14.45
N LYS A 90 -25.42 4.50 -15.31
CA LYS A 90 -26.67 5.02 -15.90
C LYS A 90 -27.37 4.01 -16.82
N SER A 91 -26.64 3.03 -17.35
CA SER A 91 -27.21 1.91 -18.12
C SER A 91 -28.04 0.96 -17.26
N ARG A 92 -27.93 1.06 -15.90
CA ARG A 92 -28.56 0.16 -14.92
C ARG A 92 -28.05 -1.29 -15.01
N ASP A 93 -26.91 -1.51 -15.69
CA ASP A 93 -26.21 -2.79 -15.63
C ASP A 93 -25.76 -3.07 -14.20
N PRO A 94 -26.10 -4.24 -13.60
CA PRO A 94 -25.80 -4.52 -12.20
C PRO A 94 -24.31 -4.44 -11.85
N ASP A 95 -23.44 -4.89 -12.74
CA ASP A 95 -21.98 -4.84 -12.51
C ASP A 95 -21.45 -3.41 -12.59
N ALA A 96 -21.97 -2.60 -13.52
CA ALA A 96 -21.60 -1.19 -13.60
C ALA A 96 -22.09 -0.40 -12.36
N VAL A 97 -23.28 -0.68 -11.87
CA VAL A 97 -23.81 -0.09 -10.65
C VAL A 97 -22.98 -0.50 -9.45
N ALA A 98 -22.69 -1.79 -9.28
CA ALA A 98 -21.87 -2.29 -8.18
C ALA A 98 -20.47 -1.66 -8.20
N ARG A 99 -19.85 -1.50 -9.39
CA ARG A 99 -18.55 -0.84 -9.54
C ARG A 99 -18.55 0.61 -9.09
N ALA A 100 -19.57 1.38 -9.49
CA ALA A 100 -19.71 2.78 -9.07
C ALA A 100 -19.92 2.88 -7.54
N GLN A 101 -20.74 2.01 -6.97
CA GLN A 101 -20.98 1.96 -5.53
C GLN A 101 -19.70 1.67 -4.74
N VAL A 102 -18.88 0.71 -5.19
CA VAL A 102 -17.59 0.38 -4.58
C VAL A 102 -16.66 1.59 -4.58
N LEU A 103 -16.47 2.25 -5.71
CA LEU A 103 -15.59 3.41 -5.82
C LEU A 103 -16.07 4.57 -4.94
N THR A 104 -17.39 4.80 -4.89
CA THR A 104 -18.00 5.83 -4.03
C THR A 104 -17.80 5.52 -2.53
N ALA A 105 -17.92 4.25 -2.14
CA ALA A 105 -17.79 3.84 -0.75
C ALA A 105 -16.32 3.89 -0.25
N ILE A 106 -15.35 3.60 -1.14
CA ILE A 106 -13.93 3.56 -0.78
C ILE A 106 -13.31 4.96 -0.75
N LYS A 107 -13.75 5.88 -1.61
CA LYS A 107 -13.15 7.21 -1.71
C LYS A 107 -12.97 7.92 -0.36
N PRO A 108 -13.99 8.05 0.50
CA PRO A 108 -13.83 8.70 1.79
C PRO A 108 -12.87 7.98 2.73
N LEU A 109 -12.73 6.66 2.65
CA LEU A 109 -11.76 5.93 3.46
C LEU A 109 -10.33 6.33 3.10
N LEU A 110 -10.01 6.42 1.79
CA LEU A 110 -8.69 6.85 1.34
C LEU A 110 -8.42 8.33 1.64
N GLU A 111 -9.44 9.18 1.58
CA GLU A 111 -9.34 10.60 1.99
C GLU A 111 -9.06 10.74 3.50
N ASP A 112 -9.54 9.79 4.32
CA ASP A 112 -9.27 9.67 5.76
C ASP A 112 -7.98 8.86 6.05
N GLU A 113 -7.10 8.70 5.06
CA GLU A 113 -5.84 7.94 5.16
C GLU A 113 -6.00 6.46 5.58
N LYS A 114 -7.20 5.88 5.39
CA LYS A 114 -7.47 4.48 5.65
C LYS A 114 -7.25 3.63 4.39
N PRO A 115 -6.59 2.48 4.50
CA PRO A 115 -6.38 1.58 3.35
C PRO A 115 -7.69 0.94 2.89
N VAL A 116 -7.76 0.56 1.60
CA VAL A 116 -8.95 -0.08 1.02
C VAL A 116 -9.35 -1.36 1.76
N ARG A 117 -8.41 -2.11 2.35
CA ARG A 117 -8.73 -3.30 3.16
C ARG A 117 -9.62 -2.98 4.36
N SER A 118 -9.57 -1.78 4.91
CA SER A 118 -10.48 -1.34 5.98
C SER A 118 -11.95 -1.41 5.57
N ALA A 119 -12.26 -1.23 4.28
CA ALA A 119 -13.63 -1.38 3.78
C ALA A 119 -14.19 -2.81 3.98
N LEU A 120 -13.33 -3.81 3.96
CA LEU A 120 -13.69 -5.21 4.23
C LEU A 120 -13.76 -5.48 5.73
N GLU A 121 -12.79 -4.99 6.48
CA GLU A 121 -12.67 -5.19 7.93
C GLU A 121 -13.81 -4.49 8.69
N GLU A 122 -14.18 -3.27 8.27
CA GLU A 122 -15.26 -2.49 8.85
C GLU A 122 -16.65 -2.86 8.28
N GLY A 123 -16.71 -3.80 7.33
CA GLY A 123 -17.97 -4.24 6.73
C GLY A 123 -18.66 -3.20 5.83
N VAL A 124 -17.91 -2.23 5.30
CA VAL A 124 -18.42 -1.22 4.36
C VAL A 124 -18.84 -1.85 3.03
N ILE A 125 -18.12 -2.89 2.60
CA ILE A 125 -18.39 -3.67 1.39
C ILE A 125 -18.62 -5.13 1.80
N GLN A 126 -19.84 -5.61 1.62
CA GLN A 126 -20.25 -6.98 1.95
C GLN A 126 -20.98 -7.68 0.80
N ASP A 127 -21.57 -6.93 -0.10
CA ASP A 127 -22.31 -7.48 -1.23
C ASP A 127 -21.38 -8.26 -2.19
N PRO A 128 -21.75 -9.50 -2.60
CA PRO A 128 -20.92 -10.33 -3.46
C PRO A 128 -20.57 -9.69 -4.83
N ALA A 129 -21.47 -8.88 -5.39
CA ALA A 129 -21.19 -8.18 -6.65
C ALA A 129 -20.17 -7.06 -6.43
N GLN A 130 -20.31 -6.31 -5.33
CA GLN A 130 -19.35 -5.29 -4.93
C GLN A 130 -17.96 -5.88 -4.62
N LEU A 131 -17.90 -7.01 -3.92
CA LEU A 131 -16.63 -7.72 -3.63
C LEU A 131 -15.92 -8.17 -4.91
N ARG A 132 -16.65 -8.66 -5.91
CA ARG A 132 -16.08 -9.00 -7.22
C ARG A 132 -15.52 -7.76 -7.92
N GLN A 133 -16.23 -6.64 -7.90
CA GLN A 133 -15.78 -5.39 -8.49
C GLN A 133 -14.56 -4.83 -7.77
N LEU A 134 -14.53 -4.86 -6.44
CA LEU A 134 -13.39 -4.44 -5.64
C LEU A 134 -12.13 -5.22 -6.03
N LYS A 135 -12.22 -6.53 -6.12
CA LYS A 135 -11.10 -7.41 -6.52
C LYS A 135 -10.61 -7.08 -7.93
N GLY A 136 -11.52 -6.80 -8.86
CA GLY A 136 -11.19 -6.46 -10.25
C GLY A 136 -10.59 -5.06 -10.44
N LEU A 137 -10.73 -4.17 -9.48
CA LEU A 137 -10.17 -2.81 -9.53
C LEU A 137 -8.67 -2.76 -9.24
N GLY A 138 -8.11 -3.78 -8.58
CA GLY A 138 -6.67 -3.93 -8.38
C GLY A 138 -6.06 -2.87 -7.47
N PHE A 139 -6.80 -2.43 -6.44
CA PHE A 139 -6.27 -1.52 -5.43
C PHE A 139 -5.07 -2.12 -4.71
N ILE A 140 -4.03 -1.31 -4.52
CA ILE A 140 -2.80 -1.70 -3.86
C ILE A 140 -3.05 -1.90 -2.36
N THR A 141 -3.75 -0.96 -1.74
CA THR A 141 -4.00 -0.97 -0.29
C THR A 141 -5.13 -1.94 0.12
N ALA A 142 -5.76 -2.64 -0.84
CA ALA A 142 -6.63 -3.78 -0.56
C ALA A 142 -5.85 -5.06 -0.24
N LYS A 143 -4.55 -5.12 -0.59
CA LYS A 143 -3.70 -6.29 -0.42
C LYS A 143 -3.24 -6.43 1.03
N PRO A 144 -3.02 -7.67 1.51
CA PRO A 144 -2.34 -7.91 2.78
C PRO A 144 -0.92 -7.34 2.76
N ILE A 145 -0.48 -6.77 3.88
CA ILE A 145 0.89 -6.31 4.08
C ILE A 145 1.49 -7.09 5.26
N LEU A 146 2.69 -7.61 5.03
CA LEU A 146 3.55 -8.18 6.05
C LEU A 146 4.73 -7.22 6.26
N PHE A 147 4.99 -6.82 7.49
CA PHE A 147 6.19 -6.07 7.84
C PHE A 147 7.31 -7.04 8.17
N VAL A 148 8.48 -6.81 7.59
CA VAL A 148 9.70 -7.60 7.81
C VAL A 148 10.74 -6.67 8.40
N ALA A 149 10.95 -6.75 9.69
CA ALA A 149 11.97 -5.96 10.38
C ALA A 149 13.37 -6.48 10.01
N ASN A 150 14.16 -5.65 9.37
CA ASN A 150 15.56 -5.92 9.08
C ASN A 150 16.39 -5.38 10.23
N VAL A 151 16.92 -6.28 11.05
CA VAL A 151 17.66 -6.00 12.29
C VAL A 151 19.15 -6.25 12.12
N ASP A 152 19.96 -5.70 13.03
CA ASP A 152 21.39 -6.01 13.15
C ASP A 152 21.61 -7.45 13.66
N GLU A 153 22.77 -8.06 13.34
CA GLU A 153 23.11 -9.40 13.81
C GLU A 153 23.12 -9.52 15.33
N SER A 154 23.33 -8.42 16.05
CA SER A 154 23.29 -8.38 17.51
C SER A 154 21.88 -8.35 18.08
N ASP A 155 20.86 -8.10 17.27
CA ASP A 155 19.44 -7.98 17.67
C ASP A 155 18.52 -9.01 16.99
N VAL A 156 19.03 -10.19 16.67
CA VAL A 156 18.25 -11.27 16.00
C VAL A 156 17.03 -11.70 16.83
N THR A 157 17.07 -11.49 18.14
CA THR A 157 15.94 -11.79 19.04
C THR A 157 14.84 -10.74 19.01
N GLY A 158 15.09 -9.56 18.40
CA GLY A 158 14.09 -8.49 18.30
C GLY A 158 13.85 -7.75 19.63
N GLU A 159 14.87 -7.59 20.46
CA GLU A 159 14.80 -6.87 21.73
C GLU A 159 15.19 -5.39 21.60
N GLY A 160 15.76 -5.00 20.46
CA GLY A 160 16.21 -3.64 20.17
C GLY A 160 15.05 -2.64 20.09
N GLU A 161 15.31 -1.41 20.50
CA GLU A 161 14.29 -0.34 20.56
C GLU A 161 13.63 -0.08 19.20
N LEU A 162 14.39 -0.08 18.12
CA LEU A 162 13.86 0.15 16.77
C LEU A 162 12.93 -0.97 16.31
N PHE A 163 13.24 -2.23 16.67
CA PHE A 163 12.38 -3.37 16.37
C PHE A 163 11.07 -3.31 17.16
N GLN A 164 11.16 -2.98 18.44
CA GLN A 164 9.99 -2.93 19.34
C GLN A 164 8.97 -1.84 18.95
N ARG A 165 9.36 -0.89 18.11
CA ARG A 165 8.48 0.17 17.59
C ARG A 165 7.65 -0.27 16.38
N VAL A 166 8.03 -1.35 15.68
CA VAL A 166 7.35 -1.89 14.49
C VAL A 166 6.32 -2.93 14.85
#